data_0a7434f412a352a590a557cbc2bc69ee
#
_entry.id   0a7434f412a352a590a557cbc2bc69ee
#
_cell.length_a   1.000
_cell.length_b   1.000
_cell.length_c   1.000
_cell.angle_alpha   90.00
_cell.angle_beta   90.00
_cell.angle_gamma   90.00
#
_symmetry.space_group_name_H-M   'P 1'
#
loop_
_entity.id
_entity.type
_entity.pdbx_description
1 polymer ?
#
loop_
_entity_poly.entity_id
_entity_poly.type
_entity_poly.pdbx_seq_one_letter_code
_entity_poly.pdbx_strand_id
1 'polypeptide(L)'
;MFRKLRKRYKNFIKNKFLITDIEGDSIDYEIFDSSVKRLSNPIGSSFEIGVRRGMGSKKIIDAYRKYHPNLHNHIHIGLDPYGHLPYNFSEDRKLSTDHTYTNLMKREMIINFSKKYKEFNFVNLDTYEFFKRFKDGYPIYSKVKKIINKFEIVHFDGLHDIENVTLEVDYFLDHLSDQTIFIFDDIEAFDFESIKNRLIKNDFKLIEKKERKASFEYLV
;
A
#
# COMPACT_ATOMS: atom_id res chain seq x y z
N MET A 1 32.89 29.64 -6.29
CA MET A 1 33.24 28.38 -5.61
C MET A 1 32.43 28.17 -4.33
N PHE A 2 32.41 29.07 -3.36
CA PHE A 2 31.72 28.98 -2.08
C PHE A 2 30.18 28.80 -2.17
N ARG A 3 29.50 29.43 -3.13
CA ARG A 3 28.04 29.30 -3.32
C ARG A 3 27.60 27.88 -3.73
N LYS A 4 28.41 27.20 -4.55
CA LYS A 4 28.16 25.78 -4.96
C LYS A 4 28.39 24.81 -3.80
N LEU A 5 29.41 25.04 -2.98
CA LEU A 5 29.69 24.25 -1.76
C LEU A 5 28.58 24.42 -0.72
N ARG A 6 28.09 25.65 -0.49
CA ARG A 6 27.02 25.93 0.44
C ARG A 6 25.70 25.30 0.00
N LYS A 7 25.43 25.24 -1.34
CA LYS A 7 24.26 24.57 -1.89
C LYS A 7 24.37 23.05 -1.76
N ARG A 8 25.56 22.46 -2.02
CA ARG A 8 25.85 21.04 -1.79
C ARG A 8 25.73 20.66 -0.32
N TYR A 9 26.24 21.47 0.59
CA TYR A 9 26.16 21.24 2.02
C TYR A 9 24.73 21.38 2.54
N LYS A 10 23.95 22.37 2.09
CA LYS A 10 22.52 22.47 2.38
C LYS A 10 21.72 21.27 1.86
N ASN A 11 22.03 20.83 0.64
CA ASN A 11 21.38 19.64 0.08
C ASN A 11 21.80 18.36 0.81
N PHE A 12 23.07 18.25 1.24
CA PHE A 12 23.55 17.12 2.04
C PHE A 12 22.89 17.09 3.42
N ILE A 13 22.78 18.22 4.09
CA ILE A 13 22.06 18.34 5.38
C ILE A 13 20.58 18.06 5.18
N LYS A 14 19.95 18.65 4.17
CA LYS A 14 18.55 18.41 3.83
C LYS A 14 18.30 16.91 3.55
N ASN A 15 19.17 16.25 2.79
CA ASN A 15 19.09 14.81 2.52
C ASN A 15 19.43 13.93 3.75
N LYS A 16 20.23 14.41 4.68
CA LYS A 16 20.56 13.69 5.92
C LYS A 16 19.52 13.86 7.01
N PHE A 17 18.76 14.96 6.97
CA PHE A 17 17.69 15.33 7.92
C PHE A 17 16.28 15.32 7.32
N LEU A 18 16.12 14.92 6.06
CA LEU A 18 14.82 14.63 5.46
C LEU A 18 14.28 13.29 6.00
N ILE A 19 14.23 13.20 7.29
CA ILE A 19 13.35 12.30 8.01
C ILE A 19 12.28 13.19 8.60
N THR A 20 11.56 13.83 7.73
CA THR A 20 10.29 14.43 8.08
C THR A 20 9.31 13.30 8.35
N ASP A 21 8.43 13.49 9.29
CA ASP A 21 7.30 12.62 9.48
C ASP A 21 6.60 12.45 8.13
N ILE A 22 6.30 11.20 7.78
CA ILE A 22 5.59 10.90 6.55
C ILE A 22 4.19 11.50 6.70
N GLU A 23 3.85 12.43 5.83
CA GLU A 23 2.56 13.10 5.83
C GLU A 23 1.49 12.14 5.28
N GLY A 24 0.44 11.90 6.06
CA GLY A 24 -0.75 11.19 5.63
C GLY A 24 -1.80 12.15 5.08
N ASP A 25 -2.67 11.66 4.25
CA ASP A 25 -3.78 12.38 3.62
C ASP A 25 -5.16 11.77 3.91
N SER A 26 -5.18 10.72 4.71
CA SER A 26 -6.39 10.05 5.14
C SER A 26 -6.53 10.07 6.67
N ILE A 27 -7.60 9.51 7.16
CA ILE A 27 -7.91 9.30 8.59
C ILE A 27 -8.03 7.81 8.88
N ASP A 28 -8.41 7.45 10.09
CA ASP A 28 -8.72 6.05 10.50
C ASP A 28 -7.53 5.08 10.36
N TYR A 29 -6.30 5.58 10.51
CA TYR A 29 -5.08 4.77 10.39
C TYR A 29 -4.94 3.67 11.44
N GLU A 30 -5.69 3.71 12.52
CA GLU A 30 -5.72 2.65 13.55
C GLU A 30 -6.26 1.33 13.04
N ILE A 31 -6.99 1.32 11.91
CA ILE A 31 -7.49 0.10 11.25
C ILE A 31 -6.34 -0.84 10.84
N PHE A 32 -5.16 -0.31 10.54
CA PHE A 32 -3.97 -1.12 10.23
C PHE A 32 -3.47 -1.86 11.47
N ASP A 33 -3.43 -1.17 12.61
CA ASP A 33 -3.05 -1.76 13.89
C ASP A 33 -4.02 -2.89 14.28
N SER A 34 -5.34 -2.63 14.21
CA SER A 34 -6.37 -3.61 14.55
C SER A 34 -6.34 -4.82 13.62
N SER A 35 -6.14 -4.62 12.32
CA SER A 35 -6.06 -5.68 11.32
C SER A 35 -4.83 -6.56 11.52
N VAL A 36 -3.63 -5.98 11.60
CA VAL A 36 -2.39 -6.76 11.78
C VAL A 36 -2.37 -7.51 13.11
N LYS A 37 -2.92 -6.93 14.19
CA LYS A 37 -3.03 -7.57 15.49
C LYS A 37 -3.88 -8.86 15.46
N ARG A 38 -4.80 -9.01 14.50
CA ARG A 38 -5.66 -10.21 14.37
C ARG A 38 -4.93 -11.42 13.80
N LEU A 39 -3.85 -11.21 13.05
CA LEU A 39 -3.07 -12.31 12.48
C LEU A 39 -2.46 -13.16 13.62
N SER A 40 -2.68 -14.47 13.60
CA SER A 40 -2.19 -15.36 14.65
C SER A 40 -0.78 -15.90 14.37
N ASN A 41 -0.52 -16.37 13.16
CA ASN A 41 0.76 -16.91 12.71
C ASN A 41 1.14 -16.35 11.34
N PRO A 42 1.50 -15.06 11.23
CA PRO A 42 1.69 -14.42 9.94
C PRO A 42 2.88 -14.98 9.17
N ILE A 43 2.69 -15.16 7.85
CA ILE A 43 3.75 -15.48 6.91
C ILE A 43 4.61 -14.25 6.56
N GLY A 44 4.08 -13.06 6.83
CA GLY A 44 4.76 -11.78 6.67
C GLY A 44 4.76 -11.24 5.25
N SER A 45 3.60 -11.20 4.62
CA SER A 45 3.43 -10.60 3.29
C SER A 45 2.27 -9.61 3.29
N SER A 46 2.55 -8.38 2.84
CA SER A 46 1.53 -7.35 2.73
C SER A 46 1.69 -6.54 1.46
N PHE A 47 0.60 -5.94 1.02
CA PHE A 47 0.53 -5.17 -0.22
C PHE A 47 -0.25 -3.87 -0.02
N GLU A 48 0.16 -2.81 -0.73
CA GLU A 48 -0.57 -1.55 -0.81
C GLU A 48 -0.64 -1.09 -2.26
N ILE A 49 -1.83 -0.78 -2.73
CA ILE A 49 -2.08 -0.07 -3.99
C ILE A 49 -2.30 1.40 -3.64
N GLY A 50 -1.58 2.32 -4.32
CA GLY A 50 -1.63 3.74 -4.00
C GLY A 50 -0.73 4.09 -2.80
N VAL A 51 0.56 4.30 -3.05
CA VAL A 51 1.55 4.56 -1.98
C VAL A 51 1.64 6.03 -1.62
N ARG A 52 1.51 6.91 -2.59
CA ARG A 52 1.68 8.36 -2.45
C ARG A 52 2.95 8.72 -1.67
N ARG A 53 2.88 9.14 -0.42
CA ARG A 53 4.04 9.42 0.47
C ARG A 53 4.38 8.25 1.38
N GLY A 54 3.59 7.17 1.37
CA GLY A 54 3.83 5.91 2.08
C GLY A 54 3.30 5.87 3.50
N MET A 55 2.29 6.66 3.88
CA MET A 55 1.75 6.59 5.23
C MET A 55 1.07 5.24 5.50
N GLY A 56 0.28 4.72 4.57
CA GLY A 56 -0.34 3.39 4.69
C GLY A 56 0.71 2.29 4.81
N SER A 57 1.69 2.25 3.88
CA SER A 57 2.84 1.33 3.96
C SER A 57 3.56 1.40 5.31
N LYS A 58 3.82 2.62 5.81
CA LYS A 58 4.44 2.82 7.11
C LYS A 58 3.61 2.22 8.23
N LYS A 59 2.31 2.47 8.25
CA LYS A 59 1.40 1.96 9.29
C LYS A 59 1.32 0.45 9.29
N ILE A 60 1.23 -0.17 8.12
CA ILE A 60 1.24 -1.63 7.98
C ILE A 60 2.55 -2.21 8.53
N ILE A 61 3.72 -1.69 8.09
CA ILE A 61 5.02 -2.20 8.54
C ILE A 61 5.23 -1.98 10.03
N ASP A 62 4.87 -0.81 10.55
CA ASP A 62 4.99 -0.50 11.98
C ASP A 62 4.08 -1.40 12.83
N ALA A 63 2.87 -1.73 12.34
CA ALA A 63 1.97 -2.67 13.00
C ALA A 63 2.56 -4.10 13.05
N TYR A 64 3.13 -4.60 11.94
CA TYR A 64 3.84 -5.89 11.95
C TYR A 64 5.01 -5.89 12.95
N ARG A 65 5.83 -4.87 12.98
CA ARG A 65 6.93 -4.75 13.97
C ARG A 65 6.44 -4.73 15.41
N LYS A 66 5.29 -4.11 15.64
CA LYS A 66 4.68 -3.98 16.97
C LYS A 66 4.06 -5.27 17.46
N TYR A 67 3.26 -5.94 16.64
CA TYR A 67 2.47 -7.10 17.04
C TYR A 67 3.16 -8.44 16.75
N HIS A 68 4.10 -8.47 15.81
CA HIS A 68 4.84 -9.66 15.41
C HIS A 68 6.36 -9.40 15.40
N PRO A 69 6.96 -8.98 16.54
CA PRO A 69 8.37 -8.54 16.59
C PRO A 69 9.37 -9.65 16.22
N ASN A 70 8.98 -10.91 16.31
CA ASN A 70 9.81 -12.07 15.94
C ASN A 70 9.73 -12.41 14.44
N LEU A 71 8.89 -11.73 13.68
CA LEU A 71 8.76 -11.93 12.24
C LEU A 71 9.85 -11.15 11.49
N HIS A 72 10.99 -11.78 11.22
CA HIS A 72 12.16 -11.12 10.61
C HIS A 72 12.13 -11.05 9.08
N ASN A 73 11.16 -11.69 8.43
CA ASN A 73 11.05 -11.84 6.98
C ASN A 73 9.82 -11.14 6.40
N HIS A 74 9.25 -10.17 7.10
CA HIS A 74 8.14 -9.37 6.57
C HIS A 74 8.56 -8.67 5.26
N ILE A 75 7.71 -8.81 4.25
CA ILE A 75 7.83 -8.19 2.94
C ILE A 75 6.57 -7.38 2.69
N HIS A 76 6.74 -6.08 2.50
CA HIS A 76 5.67 -5.18 2.10
C HIS A 76 5.93 -4.71 0.67
N ILE A 77 4.93 -4.84 -0.21
CA ILE A 77 4.99 -4.39 -1.60
C ILE A 77 4.08 -3.17 -1.72
N GLY A 78 4.65 -2.04 -2.13
CA GLY A 78 3.90 -0.82 -2.44
C GLY A 78 3.89 -0.57 -3.93
N LEU A 79 2.71 -0.44 -4.53
CA LEU A 79 2.48 -0.22 -5.94
C LEU A 79 1.94 1.19 -6.20
N ASP A 80 2.62 1.97 -7.04
CA ASP A 80 2.16 3.30 -7.41
C ASP A 80 2.82 3.76 -8.73
N PRO A 81 2.09 4.18 -9.75
CA PRO A 81 2.65 4.61 -11.03
C PRO A 81 3.37 5.96 -10.95
N TYR A 82 2.92 6.91 -10.15
CA TYR A 82 3.34 8.32 -10.10
C TYR A 82 3.48 9.01 -11.47
N GLY A 83 3.60 10.33 -11.48
CA GLY A 83 3.85 11.11 -12.69
C GLY A 83 2.62 11.76 -13.27
N HIS A 84 2.63 12.03 -14.58
CA HIS A 84 1.60 12.79 -15.29
C HIS A 84 0.46 11.92 -15.86
N LEU A 85 0.11 10.85 -15.17
CA LEU A 85 -0.99 10.01 -15.61
C LEU A 85 -2.33 10.67 -15.25
N PRO A 86 -3.26 10.85 -16.19
CA PRO A 86 -4.63 11.23 -15.84
C PRO A 86 -5.33 10.04 -15.18
N TYR A 87 -6.05 10.30 -14.10
CA TYR A 87 -6.90 9.31 -13.47
C TYR A 87 -8.20 9.93 -12.95
N ASN A 88 -9.20 9.11 -12.72
CA ASN A 88 -10.44 9.53 -12.10
C ASN A 88 -10.31 9.40 -10.58
N PHE A 89 -10.52 10.47 -9.85
CA PHE A 89 -10.54 10.44 -8.39
C PHE A 89 -11.89 9.93 -7.86
N SER A 90 -12.92 10.22 -8.60
CA SER A 90 -14.27 9.70 -8.50
C SER A 90 -14.89 9.72 -9.88
N GLU A 91 -16.03 9.08 -10.08
CA GLU A 91 -16.75 9.07 -11.38
C GLU A 91 -16.93 10.47 -11.97
N ASP A 92 -16.97 11.51 -11.13
CA ASP A 92 -17.19 12.91 -11.51
C ASP A 92 -15.92 13.76 -11.65
N ARG A 93 -14.74 13.26 -11.26
CA ARG A 93 -13.52 14.06 -11.21
C ARG A 93 -12.36 13.40 -11.93
N LYS A 94 -11.91 14.05 -13.02
CA LYS A 94 -10.66 13.72 -13.69
C LYS A 94 -9.53 14.59 -13.14
N LEU A 95 -8.58 14.01 -12.45
CA LEU A 95 -7.39 14.67 -11.95
C LEU A 95 -6.16 14.17 -12.69
N SER A 96 -5.15 15.04 -12.81
CA SER A 96 -3.82 14.61 -13.20
C SER A 96 -3.04 14.18 -11.95
N THR A 97 -2.38 13.05 -12.00
CA THR A 97 -1.50 12.57 -10.93
C THR A 97 -0.38 13.55 -10.59
N ASP A 98 -0.05 14.48 -11.50
CA ASP A 98 0.98 15.50 -11.25
C ASP A 98 0.64 16.43 -10.08
N HIS A 99 -0.63 16.58 -9.74
CA HIS A 99 -1.05 17.39 -8.59
C HIS A 99 -0.93 16.67 -7.26
N THR A 100 -1.13 15.35 -7.24
CA THR A 100 -1.23 14.55 -6.00
C THR A 100 -0.19 13.46 -5.89
N TYR A 101 0.31 12.95 -7.02
CA TYR A 101 1.25 11.83 -7.10
C TYR A 101 2.49 12.20 -7.91
N THR A 102 3.17 13.26 -7.49
CA THR A 102 4.30 13.84 -8.23
C THR A 102 5.56 12.98 -8.14
N ASN A 103 6.45 13.13 -9.12
CA ASN A 103 7.79 12.53 -9.07
C ASN A 103 8.61 13.02 -7.86
N LEU A 104 8.30 14.20 -7.31
CA LEU A 104 8.92 14.68 -6.09
C LEU A 104 8.48 13.83 -4.89
N MET A 105 7.18 13.56 -4.74
CA MET A 105 6.64 12.68 -3.70
C MET A 105 7.24 11.28 -3.79
N LYS A 106 7.33 10.69 -5.00
CA LYS A 106 8.01 9.41 -5.22
C LYS A 106 9.45 9.43 -4.67
N ARG A 107 10.22 10.46 -4.98
CA ARG A 107 11.61 10.57 -4.51
C ARG A 107 11.70 10.70 -2.98
N GLU A 108 10.82 11.49 -2.38
CA GLU A 108 10.74 11.64 -0.92
C GLU A 108 10.39 10.31 -0.25
N MET A 109 9.39 9.60 -0.77
CA MET A 109 9.00 8.28 -0.32
C MET A 109 10.17 7.30 -0.38
N ILE A 110 10.81 7.14 -1.55
CA ILE A 110 11.95 6.22 -1.71
C ILE A 110 13.08 6.54 -0.72
N ILE A 111 13.42 7.82 -0.53
CA ILE A 111 14.47 8.24 0.41
C ILE A 111 14.10 7.88 1.85
N ASN A 112 12.85 8.11 2.26
CA ASN A 112 12.37 7.82 3.61
C ASN A 112 12.37 6.32 3.87
N PHE A 113 11.82 5.53 2.95
CA PHE A 113 11.70 4.08 3.12
C PHE A 113 13.03 3.36 3.03
N SER A 114 13.91 3.70 2.09
CA SER A 114 15.23 3.05 1.96
C SER A 114 16.10 3.15 3.21
N LYS A 115 15.85 4.14 4.08
CA LYS A 115 16.61 4.33 5.33
C LYS A 115 16.05 3.58 6.53
N LYS A 116 14.72 3.40 6.59
CA LYS A 116 14.04 2.96 7.81
C LYS A 116 13.29 1.64 7.66
N TYR A 117 12.85 1.31 6.45
CA TYR A 117 11.89 0.24 6.19
C TYR A 117 12.45 -0.74 5.15
N LYS A 118 13.36 -1.62 5.61
CA LYS A 118 13.98 -2.66 4.76
C LYS A 118 12.97 -3.69 4.21
N GLU A 119 11.80 -3.77 4.83
CA GLU A 119 10.67 -4.61 4.45
C GLU A 119 9.97 -4.11 3.17
N PHE A 120 10.13 -2.81 2.86
CA PHE A 120 9.42 -2.14 1.78
C PHE A 120 10.05 -2.39 0.42
N ASN A 121 9.24 -2.88 -0.50
CA ASN A 121 9.59 -3.10 -1.90
C ASN A 121 8.66 -2.26 -2.78
N PHE A 122 9.21 -1.23 -3.41
CA PHE A 122 8.45 -0.32 -4.25
C PHE A 122 8.37 -0.83 -5.69
N VAL A 123 7.17 -0.80 -6.27
CA VAL A 123 6.88 -1.12 -7.67
C VAL A 123 6.28 0.09 -8.37
N ASN A 124 6.97 0.62 -9.38
CA ASN A 124 6.50 1.77 -10.15
C ASN A 124 5.77 1.30 -11.41
N LEU A 125 4.58 0.78 -11.24
CA LEU A 125 3.64 0.35 -12.28
C LEU A 125 2.23 0.78 -11.87
N ASP A 126 1.31 0.84 -12.81
CA ASP A 126 -0.11 0.83 -12.49
C ASP A 126 -0.60 -0.59 -12.17
N THR A 127 -1.82 -0.71 -11.63
CA THR A 127 -2.41 -1.98 -11.22
C THR A 127 -2.58 -2.94 -12.38
N TYR A 128 -3.04 -2.45 -13.54
CA TYR A 128 -3.27 -3.27 -14.72
C TYR A 128 -1.98 -3.93 -15.22
N GLU A 129 -0.90 -3.15 -15.36
CA GLU A 129 0.42 -3.66 -15.79
C GLU A 129 1.01 -4.61 -14.75
N PHE A 130 0.83 -4.32 -13.46
CA PHE A 130 1.30 -5.20 -12.40
C PHE A 130 0.60 -6.55 -12.44
N PHE A 131 -0.73 -6.59 -12.48
CA PHE A 131 -1.50 -7.82 -12.46
C PHE A 131 -1.25 -8.68 -13.70
N LYS A 132 -1.13 -8.05 -14.86
CA LYS A 132 -0.77 -8.75 -16.11
C LYS A 132 0.60 -9.43 -16.03
N ARG A 133 1.60 -8.79 -15.42
CA ARG A 133 2.98 -9.30 -15.37
C ARG A 133 3.20 -10.31 -14.25
N PHE A 134 2.49 -10.17 -13.15
CA PHE A 134 2.74 -10.91 -11.92
C PHE A 134 1.55 -11.73 -11.45
N LYS A 135 0.79 -12.27 -12.39
CA LYS A 135 -0.36 -13.13 -12.08
C LYS A 135 -0.01 -14.37 -11.25
N ASP A 136 1.23 -14.86 -11.31
CA ASP A 136 1.72 -16.01 -10.54
C ASP A 136 2.53 -15.58 -9.29
N GLY A 137 2.51 -14.28 -8.96
CA GLY A 137 3.21 -13.69 -7.83
C GLY A 137 4.43 -12.84 -8.21
N TYR A 138 4.87 -12.03 -7.25
CA TYR A 138 5.93 -11.04 -7.43
C TYR A 138 7.29 -11.59 -6.94
N PRO A 139 8.36 -11.53 -7.76
CA PRO A 139 9.68 -12.02 -7.38
C PRO A 139 10.42 -11.03 -6.49
N ILE A 140 10.84 -11.47 -5.31
CA ILE A 140 11.74 -10.74 -4.42
C ILE A 140 13.13 -11.37 -4.48
N TYR A 141 14.13 -10.56 -4.69
CA TYR A 141 15.53 -10.98 -4.74
C TYR A 141 16.26 -10.58 -3.47
N SER A 142 16.71 -11.57 -2.72
CA SER A 142 17.56 -11.42 -1.55
C SER A 142 18.76 -12.37 -1.69
N LYS A 143 19.13 -13.13 -0.67
CA LYS A 143 20.13 -14.23 -0.82
C LYS A 143 19.63 -15.32 -1.75
N VAL A 144 18.32 -15.54 -1.79
CA VAL A 144 17.62 -16.43 -2.72
C VAL A 144 16.42 -15.71 -3.31
N LYS A 145 16.04 -16.09 -4.54
CA LYS A 145 14.80 -15.61 -5.15
C LYS A 145 13.60 -16.24 -4.44
N LYS A 146 12.64 -15.41 -4.05
CA LYS A 146 11.34 -15.84 -3.54
C LYS A 146 10.24 -15.31 -4.43
N ILE A 147 9.17 -16.07 -4.62
CA ILE A 147 7.93 -15.59 -5.23
C ILE A 147 6.93 -15.33 -4.12
N ILE A 148 6.43 -14.12 -4.05
CA ILE A 148 5.36 -13.72 -3.13
C ILE A 148 4.06 -13.76 -3.91
N ASN A 149 3.22 -14.73 -3.59
CA ASN A 149 1.94 -14.96 -4.25
C ASN A 149 0.78 -15.17 -3.28
N LYS A 150 1.01 -14.96 -1.99
CA LYS A 150 -0.02 -14.97 -0.95
C LYS A 150 0.17 -13.73 -0.08
N PHE A 151 -0.92 -13.05 0.26
CA PHE A 151 -0.90 -11.82 1.04
C PHE A 151 -1.83 -11.92 2.24
N GLU A 152 -1.39 -11.38 3.37
CA GLU A 152 -2.15 -11.35 4.63
C GLU A 152 -2.83 -10.01 4.84
N ILE A 153 -2.16 -8.93 4.48
CA ILE A 153 -2.74 -7.58 4.51
C ILE A 153 -2.66 -7.00 3.12
N VAL A 154 -3.80 -6.61 2.57
CA VAL A 154 -3.89 -5.86 1.31
C VAL A 154 -4.65 -4.57 1.56
N HIS A 155 -4.01 -3.44 1.24
CA HIS A 155 -4.59 -2.11 1.33
C HIS A 155 -4.92 -1.58 -0.06
N PHE A 156 -6.18 -1.26 -0.29
CA PHE A 156 -6.72 -0.71 -1.52
C PHE A 156 -6.90 0.80 -1.36
N ASP A 157 -5.97 1.57 -1.88
CA ASP A 157 -5.91 3.04 -1.82
C ASP A 157 -5.46 3.61 -3.18
N GLY A 158 -5.91 2.95 -4.25
CA GLY A 158 -5.59 3.28 -5.64
C GLY A 158 -6.63 4.18 -6.30
N LEU A 159 -7.13 3.76 -7.46
CA LEU A 159 -8.24 4.45 -8.13
C LEU A 159 -9.57 4.08 -7.44
N HIS A 160 -10.33 5.11 -7.07
CA HIS A 160 -11.60 4.94 -6.35
C HIS A 160 -12.80 4.88 -7.31
N ASP A 161 -12.70 4.10 -8.38
CA ASP A 161 -13.84 3.73 -9.22
C ASP A 161 -14.10 2.23 -9.12
N ILE A 162 -15.36 1.85 -9.30
CA ILE A 162 -15.82 0.48 -9.05
C ILE A 162 -15.16 -0.57 -9.95
N GLU A 163 -14.79 -0.19 -11.18
CA GLU A 163 -14.17 -1.11 -12.14
C GLU A 163 -12.75 -1.47 -11.71
N ASN A 164 -11.95 -0.46 -11.33
CA ASN A 164 -10.59 -0.67 -10.84
C ASN A 164 -10.58 -1.41 -9.50
N VAL A 165 -11.39 -0.99 -8.51
CA VAL A 165 -11.47 -1.68 -7.22
C VAL A 165 -11.91 -3.14 -7.40
N THR A 166 -12.84 -3.43 -8.31
CA THR A 166 -13.25 -4.81 -8.62
C THR A 166 -12.10 -5.61 -9.21
N LEU A 167 -11.38 -5.05 -10.18
CA LEU A 167 -10.21 -5.70 -10.79
C LEU A 167 -9.11 -6.00 -9.74
N GLU A 168 -8.88 -5.06 -8.85
CA GLU A 168 -7.91 -5.20 -7.76
C GLU A 168 -8.31 -6.30 -6.79
N VAL A 169 -9.57 -6.32 -6.36
CA VAL A 169 -10.12 -7.38 -5.49
C VAL A 169 -9.98 -8.74 -6.17
N ASP A 170 -10.36 -8.86 -7.45
CA ASP A 170 -10.28 -10.13 -8.18
C ASP A 170 -8.88 -10.70 -8.24
N TYR A 171 -7.88 -9.85 -8.50
CA TYR A 171 -6.50 -10.29 -8.47
C TYR A 171 -6.10 -10.87 -7.11
N PHE A 172 -6.47 -10.20 -6.00
CA PHE A 172 -6.08 -10.67 -4.67
C PHE A 172 -6.92 -11.84 -4.16
N LEU A 173 -8.11 -12.10 -4.70
CA LEU A 173 -8.85 -13.33 -4.42
C LEU A 173 -8.09 -14.59 -4.89
N ASP A 174 -7.26 -14.49 -5.95
CA ASP A 174 -6.38 -15.56 -6.39
C ASP A 174 -5.07 -15.68 -5.56
N HIS A 175 -4.84 -14.73 -4.63
CA HIS A 175 -3.60 -14.60 -3.87
C HIS A 175 -3.80 -14.61 -2.35
N LEU A 176 -4.86 -15.27 -1.88
CA LEU A 176 -5.21 -15.35 -0.46
C LEU A 176 -4.22 -16.23 0.32
N SER A 177 -3.92 -15.81 1.54
CA SER A 177 -3.38 -16.66 2.60
C SER A 177 -4.53 -17.18 3.49
N ASP A 178 -4.21 -18.01 4.45
CA ASP A 178 -5.21 -18.53 5.40
C ASP A 178 -5.72 -17.45 6.38
N GLN A 179 -5.15 -16.26 6.39
CA GLN A 179 -5.48 -15.15 7.30
C GLN A 179 -5.53 -13.80 6.58
N THR A 180 -6.02 -13.77 5.35
CA THR A 180 -6.05 -12.52 4.57
C THR A 180 -7.03 -11.51 5.14
N ILE A 181 -6.57 -10.27 5.27
CA ILE A 181 -7.41 -9.12 5.62
C ILE A 181 -7.26 -8.06 4.50
N PHE A 182 -8.38 -7.69 3.90
CA PHE A 182 -8.50 -6.61 2.95
C PHE A 182 -8.89 -5.32 3.67
N ILE A 183 -8.20 -4.22 3.38
CA ILE A 183 -8.46 -2.89 3.94
C ILE A 183 -8.69 -1.93 2.79
N PHE A 184 -9.84 -1.26 2.78
CA PHE A 184 -10.22 -0.29 1.76
C PHE A 184 -10.14 1.12 2.32
N ASP A 185 -9.57 2.06 1.55
CA ASP A 185 -9.65 3.50 1.80
C ASP A 185 -10.78 4.12 0.96
N ASP A 186 -11.16 5.33 1.32
CA ASP A 186 -12.12 6.17 0.60
C ASP A 186 -13.41 5.44 0.20
N ILE A 187 -13.96 4.62 1.12
CA ILE A 187 -15.15 3.79 0.88
C ILE A 187 -16.40 4.58 0.49
N GLU A 188 -16.39 5.89 0.65
CA GLU A 188 -17.44 6.81 0.21
C GLU A 188 -17.29 7.22 -1.27
N ALA A 189 -16.13 6.94 -1.89
CA ALA A 189 -15.82 7.39 -3.25
C ALA A 189 -16.25 6.43 -4.36
N PHE A 190 -16.66 5.20 -4.01
CA PHE A 190 -17.10 4.17 -4.96
C PHE A 190 -18.30 3.37 -4.41
N ASP A 191 -18.89 2.49 -5.22
CA ASP A 191 -19.98 1.59 -4.78
C ASP A 191 -19.44 0.51 -3.83
N PHE A 192 -19.24 0.92 -2.56
CA PHE A 192 -18.74 0.05 -1.50
C PHE A 192 -19.66 -1.15 -1.22
N GLU A 193 -20.99 -1.01 -1.35
CA GLU A 193 -21.90 -2.11 -1.09
C GLU A 193 -21.75 -3.23 -2.13
N SER A 194 -21.46 -2.92 -3.39
CA SER A 194 -21.14 -3.91 -4.41
C SER A 194 -19.86 -4.69 -4.07
N ILE A 195 -18.81 -4.00 -3.64
CA ILE A 195 -17.55 -4.66 -3.21
C ILE A 195 -17.78 -5.52 -1.97
N LYS A 196 -18.49 -5.02 -0.96
CA LYS A 196 -18.85 -5.77 0.25
C LYS A 196 -19.62 -7.05 -0.09
N ASN A 197 -20.63 -6.95 -0.95
CA ASN A 197 -21.42 -8.13 -1.37
C ASN A 197 -20.56 -9.15 -2.13
N ARG A 198 -19.62 -8.68 -2.96
CA ARG A 198 -18.66 -9.54 -3.65
C ARG A 198 -17.76 -10.27 -2.65
N LEU A 199 -17.22 -9.58 -1.66
CA LEU A 199 -16.36 -10.16 -0.63
C LEU A 199 -17.11 -11.19 0.22
N ILE A 200 -18.34 -10.90 0.65
CA ILE A 200 -19.16 -11.84 1.41
C ILE A 200 -19.40 -13.14 0.61
N LYS A 201 -19.61 -13.05 -0.71
CA LYS A 201 -19.75 -14.23 -1.59
C LYS A 201 -18.46 -15.04 -1.75
N ASN A 202 -17.31 -14.45 -1.42
CA ASN A 202 -15.98 -15.08 -1.44
C ASN A 202 -15.46 -15.34 -0.01
N ASP A 203 -16.37 -15.63 0.93
CA ASP A 203 -16.06 -16.03 2.30
C ASP A 203 -15.31 -14.98 3.14
N PHE A 204 -15.53 -13.68 2.86
CA PHE A 204 -15.04 -12.61 3.70
C PHE A 204 -16.12 -12.10 4.65
N LYS A 205 -15.68 -11.69 5.83
CA LYS A 205 -16.49 -11.03 6.85
C LYS A 205 -16.01 -9.61 7.09
N LEU A 206 -16.93 -8.65 7.08
CA LEU A 206 -16.64 -7.28 7.53
C LEU A 206 -16.29 -7.32 9.03
N ILE A 207 -15.09 -6.86 9.40
CA ILE A 207 -14.62 -6.85 10.78
C ILE A 207 -14.59 -5.45 11.40
N GLU A 208 -14.35 -4.43 10.58
CA GLU A 208 -14.35 -3.05 11.04
C GLU A 208 -14.81 -2.11 9.92
N LYS A 209 -15.61 -1.10 10.25
CA LYS A 209 -15.97 0.00 9.34
C LYS A 209 -15.87 1.31 10.09
N LYS A 210 -15.12 2.23 9.52
CA LYS A 210 -14.90 3.60 9.97
C LYS A 210 -15.55 4.59 9.01
N GLU A 211 -15.23 5.85 9.16
CA GLU A 211 -15.74 6.93 8.29
C GLU A 211 -15.27 6.73 6.85
N ARG A 212 -13.96 6.57 6.65
CA ARG A 212 -13.34 6.44 5.32
C ARG A 212 -12.78 5.05 5.02
N LYS A 213 -12.65 4.17 6.03
CA LYS A 213 -12.02 2.86 5.85
C LYS A 213 -12.89 1.72 6.29
N ALA A 214 -12.70 0.57 5.64
CA ALA A 214 -13.31 -0.68 6.07
C ALA A 214 -12.31 -1.84 5.93
N SER A 215 -12.42 -2.84 6.81
CA SER A 215 -11.62 -4.06 6.72
C SER A 215 -12.46 -5.31 6.75
N PHE A 216 -12.02 -6.31 5.98
CA PHE A 216 -12.66 -7.60 5.82
C PHE A 216 -11.65 -8.71 6.05
N GLU A 217 -12.05 -9.74 6.78
CA GLU A 217 -11.24 -10.93 7.10
C GLU A 217 -11.76 -12.13 6.30
N TYR A 218 -10.86 -12.85 5.65
CA TYR A 218 -11.14 -14.09 4.96
C TYR A 218 -11.41 -15.20 5.99
N LEU A 219 -12.48 -15.95 5.78
CA LEU A 219 -12.90 -17.06 6.64
C LEU A 219 -12.48 -18.38 5.98
N VAL A 220 -11.49 -19.05 6.56
CA VAL A 220 -11.06 -20.39 6.13
C VAL A 220 -11.98 -21.46 6.72
#